data_3770bb7457b84fda7d20b58639986973
#
_entry.id   3770bb7457b84fda7d20b58639986973
#
_cell.length_a   1.000
_cell.length_b   1.000
_cell.length_c   1.000
_cell.angle_alpha   90.00
_cell.angle_beta   90.00
_cell.angle_gamma   90.00
#
_symmetry.space_group_name_H-M   'P 1'
#
loop_
_entity.id
_entity.type
_entity.pdbx_description
1 polymer ?
#
loop_
_entity_poly.entity_id
_entity_poly.type
_entity_poly.pdbx_seq_one_letter_code
_entity_poly.pdbx_strand_id
1 'polypeptide(L)'
;VSSEIGTLERTQQSELINFTTSGSYIKLGIDFNMYKNWTGMNNQVYLGLRLSNSIYKHYINNYVLFRTEQIWSDEIISSGYSTGEIPNLNAQWIEFLVGMKVQIIKNTYMGFSLRLNRLLSNNNDSEKFGLLYIPGFNRVTDENIFGSSFNYTLTYSIPFRWKKSK
;
A
#
# COMPACT_ATOMS: atom_id res chain seq x y z
N VAL A 1 -10.95 16.31 -3.86
CA VAL A 1 -11.19 14.87 -3.83
C VAL A 1 -10.07 14.18 -4.57
N SER A 2 -9.64 13.04 -4.08
CA SER A 2 -8.54 12.27 -4.65
C SER A 2 -8.91 10.80 -4.64
N SER A 3 -8.56 10.10 -5.72
CA SER A 3 -8.72 8.66 -5.86
C SER A 3 -7.43 8.05 -6.38
N GLU A 4 -7.13 6.85 -5.91
CA GLU A 4 -5.96 6.07 -6.35
C GLU A 4 -6.40 4.61 -6.51
N ILE A 5 -6.00 4.00 -7.61
CA ILE A 5 -6.20 2.57 -7.87
C ILE A 5 -4.84 2.00 -8.23
N GLY A 6 -4.52 0.85 -7.69
CA GLY A 6 -3.28 0.17 -8.00
C GLY A 6 -3.41 -1.34 -7.94
N THR A 7 -2.51 -1.99 -8.65
CA THR A 7 -2.30 -3.44 -8.62
C THR A 7 -0.86 -3.71 -8.23
N LEU A 8 -0.65 -4.81 -7.53
CA LEU A 8 0.68 -5.20 -7.09
C LEU A 8 0.80 -6.72 -7.10
N GLU A 9 1.92 -7.18 -7.62
CA GLU A 9 2.38 -8.55 -7.45
C GLU A 9 3.81 -8.49 -6.92
N ARG A 10 4.06 -9.15 -5.80
CA ARG A 10 5.35 -9.11 -5.14
C ARG A 10 5.68 -10.44 -4.50
N THR A 11 6.83 -10.99 -4.87
CA THR A 11 7.43 -12.15 -4.18
C THR A 11 8.39 -11.65 -3.10
N GLN A 12 8.23 -12.18 -1.91
CA GLN A 12 9.11 -11.91 -0.78
C GLN A 12 9.78 -13.21 -0.34
N GLN A 13 11.09 -13.13 -0.17
CA GLN A 13 11.92 -14.22 0.32
C GLN A 13 12.50 -13.81 1.67
N SER A 14 12.24 -14.63 2.66
CA SER A 14 12.86 -14.55 3.98
C SER A 14 13.52 -15.89 4.28
N GLU A 15 14.39 -15.94 5.26
CA GLU A 15 15.01 -17.19 5.73
C GLU A 15 13.95 -18.22 6.16
N LEU A 16 12.80 -17.77 6.65
CA LEU A 16 11.74 -18.63 7.20
C LEU A 16 10.60 -18.92 6.25
N ILE A 17 10.27 -18.00 5.34
CA ILE A 17 9.12 -18.12 4.45
C ILE A 17 9.35 -17.41 3.12
N ASN A 18 8.95 -18.05 2.04
CA ASN A 18 8.91 -17.49 0.70
C ASN A 18 7.46 -17.48 0.21
N PHE A 19 6.94 -16.29 -0.08
CA PHE A 19 5.56 -16.13 -0.52
C PHE A 19 5.43 -15.04 -1.59
N THR A 20 4.39 -15.16 -2.41
CA THR A 20 3.99 -14.18 -3.41
C THR A 20 2.65 -13.60 -3.03
N THR A 21 2.58 -12.27 -2.96
CA THR A 21 1.32 -11.54 -2.77
C THR A 21 0.90 -10.93 -4.08
N SER A 22 -0.35 -11.13 -4.48
CA SER A 22 -0.96 -10.50 -5.65
C SER A 22 -2.31 -9.92 -5.29
N GLY A 23 -2.57 -8.67 -5.70
CA GLY A 23 -3.83 -8.02 -5.39
C GLY A 23 -3.96 -6.62 -5.94
N SER A 24 -5.12 -6.03 -5.67
CA SER A 24 -5.49 -4.68 -6.09
C SER A 24 -5.96 -3.87 -4.90
N TYR A 25 -5.78 -2.57 -4.96
CA TYR A 25 -6.27 -1.66 -3.94
C TYR A 25 -6.92 -0.43 -4.55
N ILE A 26 -7.84 0.15 -3.80
CA ILE A 26 -8.47 1.43 -4.08
C ILE A 26 -8.36 2.34 -2.86
N LYS A 27 -8.07 3.62 -3.10
CA LYS A 27 -8.00 4.64 -2.06
C LYS A 27 -8.84 5.83 -2.48
N LEU A 28 -9.67 6.32 -1.57
CA LEU A 28 -10.52 7.49 -1.77
C LEU A 28 -10.27 8.48 -0.64
N GLY A 29 -10.23 9.76 -0.96
CA GLY A 29 -9.98 10.76 0.07
C GLY A 29 -10.05 12.21 -0.39
N ILE A 30 -9.61 13.06 0.51
CA ILE A 30 -9.61 14.51 0.36
C ILE A 30 -8.24 15.08 0.69
N ASP A 31 -7.85 16.10 -0.06
CA ASP A 31 -6.63 16.86 0.16
C ASP A 31 -6.98 18.31 0.46
N PHE A 32 -6.42 18.85 1.52
CA PHE A 32 -6.52 20.24 1.91
C PHE A 32 -5.20 20.94 1.61
N ASN A 33 -5.25 21.93 0.71
CA ASN A 33 -4.08 22.75 0.44
C ASN A 33 -3.87 23.75 1.58
N MET A 34 -2.74 23.64 2.25
CA MET A 34 -2.36 24.50 3.37
C MET A 34 -1.49 25.70 2.93
N TYR A 35 -1.06 25.72 1.68
CA TYR A 35 -0.10 26.69 1.18
C TYR A 35 -0.77 27.77 0.34
N LYS A 36 -0.55 29.03 0.68
CA LYS A 36 -0.93 30.17 -0.15
C LYS A 36 0.22 30.49 -1.10
N ASN A 37 0.01 30.25 -2.39
CA ASN A 37 0.99 30.53 -3.41
C ASN A 37 1.29 32.05 -3.52
N TRP A 38 2.53 32.38 -3.81
CA TRP A 38 2.89 33.70 -4.29
C TRP A 38 2.48 33.83 -5.76
N THR A 39 2.26 35.07 -6.20
CA THR A 39 1.82 35.37 -7.56
C THR A 39 2.70 34.68 -8.61
N GLY A 40 2.09 33.92 -9.48
CA GLY A 40 2.75 33.19 -10.57
C GLY A 40 3.25 31.79 -10.24
N MET A 41 3.12 31.33 -9.00
CA MET A 41 3.47 29.97 -8.60
C MET A 41 2.23 29.12 -8.35
N ASN A 42 2.28 27.83 -8.73
CA ASN A 42 1.20 26.85 -8.50
C ASN A 42 1.70 25.69 -7.63
N ASN A 43 2.45 26.01 -6.58
CA ASN A 43 2.95 25.02 -5.63
C ASN A 43 1.86 24.69 -4.60
N GLN A 44 1.89 23.50 -4.05
CA GLN A 44 0.94 23.05 -3.03
C GLN A 44 1.69 22.33 -1.91
N VAL A 45 1.35 22.67 -0.68
CA VAL A 45 1.63 21.86 0.50
C VAL A 45 0.27 21.44 1.03
N TYR A 46 0.03 20.15 1.12
CA TYR A 46 -1.29 19.64 1.42
C TYR A 46 -1.26 18.56 2.51
N LEU A 47 -2.33 18.55 3.26
CA LEU A 47 -2.69 17.45 4.16
C LEU A 47 -3.80 16.64 3.51
N GLY A 48 -3.71 15.34 3.61
CA GLY A 48 -4.71 14.46 3.04
C GLY A 48 -5.15 13.36 3.99
N LEU A 49 -6.38 12.94 3.81
CA LEU A 49 -6.99 11.81 4.48
C LEU A 49 -7.53 10.85 3.42
N ARG A 50 -7.24 9.56 3.57
CA ARG A 50 -7.67 8.49 2.67
C ARG A 50 -8.35 7.38 3.44
N LEU A 51 -9.41 6.83 2.85
CA LEU A 51 -9.93 5.51 3.18
C LEU A 51 -9.51 4.57 2.07
N SER A 52 -9.02 3.41 2.44
CA SER A 52 -8.38 2.48 1.55
C SER A 52 -8.89 1.08 1.77
N ASN A 53 -9.02 0.33 0.67
CA ASN A 53 -9.40 -1.07 0.68
C ASN A 53 -8.51 -1.84 -0.28
N SER A 54 -8.12 -3.05 0.10
CA SER A 54 -7.37 -3.97 -0.75
C SER A 54 -8.02 -5.35 -0.76
N ILE A 55 -8.06 -5.95 -1.94
CA ILE A 55 -8.43 -7.34 -2.16
C ILE A 55 -7.23 -8.05 -2.74
N TYR A 56 -6.80 -9.13 -2.11
CA TYR A 56 -5.55 -9.78 -2.47
C TYR A 56 -5.56 -11.26 -2.12
N LYS A 57 -4.49 -11.94 -2.52
CA LYS A 57 -4.21 -13.33 -2.23
C LYS A 57 -2.74 -13.53 -1.95
N HIS A 58 -2.42 -14.52 -1.16
CA HIS A 58 -1.07 -15.02 -0.96
C HIS A 58 -0.89 -16.38 -1.62
N TYR A 59 0.29 -16.61 -2.14
CA TYR A 59 0.76 -17.91 -2.54
C TYR A 59 2.01 -18.26 -1.74
N ILE A 60 1.91 -19.24 -0.87
CA ILE A 60 3.03 -19.71 -0.08
C ILE A 60 3.82 -20.70 -0.91
N ASN A 61 5.06 -20.32 -1.27
CA ASN A 61 5.94 -21.16 -2.10
C ASN A 61 6.62 -22.23 -1.25
N ASN A 62 7.27 -21.80 -0.17
CA ASN A 62 7.91 -22.68 0.79
C ASN A 62 8.08 -21.98 2.14
N TYR A 63 8.26 -22.77 3.18
CA TYR A 63 8.59 -22.28 4.51
C TYR A 63 9.47 -23.28 5.25
N VAL A 64 10.19 -22.81 6.24
CA VAL A 64 11.06 -23.62 7.10
C VAL A 64 10.28 -23.97 8.36
N LEU A 65 10.17 -25.24 8.66
CA LEU A 65 9.57 -25.73 9.89
C LEU A 65 10.67 -26.11 10.89
N PHE A 66 10.72 -25.38 12.00
CA PHE A 66 11.59 -25.75 13.13
C PHE A 66 10.84 -26.73 14.02
N ARG A 67 11.34 -27.93 14.15
CA ARG A 67 10.86 -28.92 15.11
C ARG A 67 11.84 -29.00 16.27
N THR A 68 11.36 -28.85 17.48
CA THR A 68 12.17 -28.88 18.71
C THR A 68 12.89 -30.23 18.94
N GLU A 69 12.45 -31.28 18.28
CA GLU A 69 13.01 -32.64 18.36
C GLU A 69 14.02 -32.94 17.24
N GLN A 70 14.24 -32.03 16.33
CA GLN A 70 15.11 -32.23 15.17
C GLN A 70 16.53 -31.77 15.50
N ILE A 71 17.48 -32.72 15.56
CA ILE A 71 18.86 -32.47 15.99
C ILE A 71 19.80 -32.09 14.83
N TRP A 72 19.42 -32.38 13.55
CA TRP A 72 20.38 -32.40 12.45
C TRP A 72 20.15 -31.39 11.31
N SER A 73 18.93 -30.93 11.07
CA SER A 73 18.67 -29.92 10.04
C SER A 73 17.25 -29.37 10.12
N ASP A 74 17.07 -28.13 9.61
CA ASP A 74 15.78 -27.52 9.41
C ASP A 74 15.04 -28.20 8.23
N GLU A 75 13.75 -28.45 8.38
CA GLU A 75 12.93 -29.03 7.35
C GLU A 75 12.33 -27.93 6.45
N ILE A 76 12.69 -27.92 5.17
CA ILE A 76 12.10 -26.99 4.20
C ILE A 76 10.86 -27.65 3.61
N ILE A 77 9.70 -27.05 3.88
CA ILE A 77 8.42 -27.48 3.31
C ILE A 77 8.16 -26.72 2.01
N SER A 78 8.35 -27.39 0.87
CA SER A 78 8.08 -26.84 -0.46
C SER A 78 6.75 -27.32 -1.06
N SER A 79 6.15 -28.34 -0.46
CA SER A 79 4.82 -28.81 -0.82
C SER A 79 4.15 -29.43 0.39
N GLY A 80 2.84 -29.32 0.49
CA GLY A 80 2.09 -29.90 1.59
C GLY A 80 0.93 -29.04 2.09
N TYR A 81 0.40 -29.37 3.24
CA TYR A 81 -0.85 -28.86 3.81
C TYR A 81 -0.92 -27.33 4.01
N SER A 82 0.20 -26.65 4.03
CA SER A 82 0.27 -25.21 4.30
C SER A 82 0.93 -24.41 3.17
N THR A 83 1.39 -25.07 2.09
CA THR A 83 1.82 -24.39 0.87
C THR A 83 0.64 -24.24 -0.08
N GLY A 84 0.63 -23.20 -0.89
CA GLY A 84 -0.41 -22.96 -1.87
C GLY A 84 -1.08 -21.61 -1.72
N GLU A 85 -2.22 -21.46 -2.37
CA GLU A 85 -2.95 -20.20 -2.44
C GLU A 85 -3.83 -19.99 -1.20
N ILE A 86 -3.74 -18.81 -0.62
CA ILE A 86 -4.67 -18.29 0.39
C ILE A 86 -5.47 -17.18 -0.29
N PRO A 87 -6.66 -17.48 -0.80
CA PRO A 87 -7.47 -16.56 -1.60
C PRO A 87 -8.35 -15.66 -0.72
N ASN A 88 -8.98 -14.66 -1.36
CA ASN A 88 -10.06 -13.84 -0.79
C ASN A 88 -9.68 -13.05 0.46
N LEU A 89 -8.46 -12.57 0.52
CA LEU A 89 -8.01 -11.69 1.59
C LEU A 89 -8.48 -10.26 1.33
N ASN A 90 -8.92 -9.60 2.38
CA ASN A 90 -9.36 -8.21 2.35
C ASN A 90 -8.77 -7.44 3.51
N ALA A 91 -8.36 -6.20 3.26
CA ALA A 91 -7.88 -5.30 4.30
C ALA A 91 -8.40 -3.88 4.07
N GLN A 92 -8.72 -3.19 5.15
CA GLN A 92 -9.16 -1.80 5.14
C GLN A 92 -8.31 -0.98 6.10
N TRP A 93 -7.93 0.21 5.68
CA TRP A 93 -7.13 1.12 6.49
C TRP A 93 -7.42 2.58 6.19
N ILE A 94 -7.01 3.42 7.11
CA ILE A 94 -7.01 4.87 6.96
C ILE A 94 -5.58 5.36 6.75
N GLU A 95 -5.40 6.34 5.85
CA GLU A 95 -4.12 6.99 5.62
C GLU A 95 -4.22 8.47 5.95
N PHE A 96 -3.28 8.95 6.72
CA PHE A 96 -2.98 10.36 6.87
C PHE A 96 -1.73 10.68 6.07
N LEU A 97 -1.78 11.73 5.26
CA LEU A 97 -0.65 12.09 4.42
C LEU A 97 -0.33 13.58 4.48
N VAL A 98 0.95 13.88 4.40
CA VAL A 98 1.51 15.21 4.22
C VAL A 98 2.29 15.20 2.91
N GLY A 99 2.01 16.13 2.03
CA GLY A 99 2.66 16.16 0.73
C GLY A 99 2.89 17.56 0.21
N MET A 100 3.80 17.64 -0.74
CA MET A 100 4.11 18.85 -1.48
C MET A 100 4.09 18.55 -2.99
N LYS A 101 3.62 19.53 -3.77
CA LYS A 101 3.70 19.51 -5.24
C LYS A 101 4.30 20.83 -5.69
N VAL A 102 5.30 20.74 -6.55
CA VAL A 102 6.00 21.87 -7.12
C VAL A 102 5.83 21.83 -8.64
N GLN A 103 5.47 22.96 -9.23
CA GLN A 103 5.39 23.09 -10.69
C GLN A 103 6.80 23.17 -11.25
N ILE A 104 7.18 22.21 -12.09
CA ILE A 104 8.50 22.17 -12.77
C ILE A 104 8.45 22.78 -14.14
N ILE A 105 7.38 22.53 -14.89
CA ILE A 105 7.06 23.17 -16.18
C ILE A 105 5.55 23.39 -16.25
N LYS A 106 5.10 24.12 -17.28
CA LYS A 106 3.67 24.42 -17.45
C LYS A 106 2.83 23.15 -17.39
N ASN A 107 1.83 23.12 -16.49
CA ASN A 107 0.90 22.02 -16.23
C ASN A 107 1.53 20.72 -15.69
N THR A 108 2.83 20.69 -15.42
CA THR A 108 3.51 19.48 -14.90
C THR A 108 4.08 19.75 -13.52
N TYR A 109 3.80 18.84 -12.60
CA TYR A 109 4.15 18.96 -11.20
C TYR A 109 4.93 17.73 -10.75
N MET A 110 5.98 17.96 -9.99
CA MET A 110 6.65 16.92 -9.21
C MET A 110 6.14 16.99 -7.77
N GLY A 111 5.82 15.86 -7.21
CA GLY A 111 5.31 15.75 -5.85
C GLY A 111 6.07 14.75 -5.02
N PHE A 112 6.06 15.02 -3.72
CA PHE A 112 6.54 14.12 -2.69
C PHE A 112 5.49 14.06 -1.57
N SER A 113 5.24 12.88 -1.02
CA SER A 113 4.35 12.73 0.12
C SER A 113 4.83 11.65 1.09
N LEU A 114 4.65 11.94 2.36
CA LEU A 114 4.78 11.00 3.47
C LEU A 114 3.38 10.55 3.88
N ARG A 115 3.23 9.26 4.13
CA ARG A 115 1.95 8.65 4.51
C ARG A 115 2.12 7.86 5.80
N LEU A 116 1.17 8.04 6.69
CA LEU A 116 0.99 7.24 7.90
C LEU A 116 -0.32 6.47 7.74
N ASN A 117 -0.23 5.18 7.84
CA ASN A 117 -1.34 4.26 7.61
C ASN A 117 -1.71 3.58 8.92
N ARG A 118 -3.00 3.42 9.18
CA ARG A 118 -3.51 2.64 10.30
C ARG A 118 -4.50 1.61 9.80
N LEU A 119 -4.23 0.35 10.07
CA LEU A 119 -5.11 -0.76 9.73
C LEU A 119 -6.38 -0.66 10.58
N LEU A 120 -7.54 -0.80 9.96
CA LEU A 120 -8.85 -0.79 10.60
C LEU A 120 -9.41 -2.20 10.70
N SER A 121 -9.32 -2.96 9.61
CA SER A 121 -9.88 -4.30 9.51
C SER A 121 -9.06 -5.13 8.54
N ASN A 122 -8.98 -6.42 8.84
CA ASN A 122 -8.32 -7.41 8.02
C ASN A 122 -9.00 -8.77 8.27
N ASN A 123 -9.29 -9.51 7.22
CA ASN A 123 -9.87 -10.85 7.30
C ASN A 123 -8.83 -11.96 7.12
N ASN A 124 -7.56 -11.68 7.33
CA ASN A 124 -6.52 -12.70 7.26
C ASN A 124 -6.53 -13.55 8.53
N ASP A 125 -7.41 -14.55 8.55
CA ASP A 125 -7.51 -15.56 9.62
C ASP A 125 -6.46 -16.68 9.48
N SER A 126 -5.33 -16.40 8.85
CA SER A 126 -4.29 -17.42 8.74
C SER A 126 -3.60 -17.59 10.10
N GLU A 127 -4.19 -18.43 10.94
CA GLU A 127 -3.59 -18.89 12.21
C GLU A 127 -2.16 -19.44 12.06
N LYS A 128 -1.75 -19.72 10.80
CA LYS A 128 -0.49 -20.39 10.50
C LYS A 128 0.66 -19.46 10.18
N PHE A 129 0.41 -18.31 9.55
CA PHE A 129 1.48 -17.44 9.03
C PHE A 129 1.37 -15.99 9.48
N GLY A 130 0.38 -15.64 10.29
CA GLY A 130 0.14 -14.28 10.74
C GLY A 130 -0.17 -13.31 9.59
N LEU A 131 0.00 -12.04 9.87
CA LEU A 131 -0.19 -10.97 8.89
C LEU A 131 1.06 -10.81 8.03
N LEU A 132 0.94 -11.12 6.74
CA LEU A 132 2.01 -10.97 5.78
C LEU A 132 2.01 -9.56 5.15
N TYR A 133 1.93 -9.48 3.85
CA TYR A 133 2.00 -8.23 3.11
C TYR A 133 0.63 -7.84 2.57
N ILE A 134 0.24 -6.57 2.75
CA ILE A 134 -1.03 -6.03 2.22
C ILE A 134 -0.70 -5.07 1.07
N PRO A 135 -1.21 -5.32 -0.18
CA PRO A 135 -1.03 -4.41 -1.30
C PRO A 135 -1.56 -3.00 -0.99
N GLY A 136 -0.72 -1.99 -1.21
CA GLY A 136 -1.04 -0.59 -0.94
C GLY A 136 -0.88 -0.13 0.51
N PHE A 137 -0.79 -1.03 1.47
CA PHE A 137 -0.54 -0.73 2.87
C PHE A 137 0.94 -0.94 3.26
N ASN A 138 1.49 -2.07 2.99
CA ASN A 138 2.83 -2.56 3.27
C ASN A 138 2.83 -3.81 4.18
N ARG A 139 3.94 -4.04 4.87
CA ARG A 139 4.07 -5.14 5.82
C ARG A 139 3.36 -4.79 7.12
N VAL A 140 2.59 -5.73 7.63
CA VAL A 140 1.92 -5.66 8.93
C VAL A 140 2.46 -6.78 9.80
N THR A 141 2.59 -6.51 11.09
CA THR A 141 2.86 -7.54 12.11
C THR A 141 1.71 -7.57 13.10
N ASP A 142 1.51 -8.68 13.79
CA ASP A 142 0.39 -8.85 14.73
C ASP A 142 0.37 -7.78 15.84
N GLU A 143 1.53 -7.24 16.19
CA GLU A 143 1.67 -6.21 17.22
C GLU A 143 1.61 -4.78 16.66
N ASN A 144 1.73 -4.59 15.35
CA ASN A 144 1.84 -3.26 14.75
C ASN A 144 0.85 -3.06 13.61
N ILE A 145 -0.23 -2.36 13.92
CA ILE A 145 -1.28 -1.96 12.98
C ILE A 145 -0.95 -0.67 12.21
N PHE A 146 0.21 -0.06 12.47
CA PHE A 146 0.64 1.16 11.81
C PHE A 146 1.65 0.86 10.70
N GLY A 147 1.56 1.62 9.62
CA GLY A 147 2.50 1.61 8.52
C GLY A 147 2.92 3.02 8.15
N SER A 148 4.09 3.16 7.57
CA SER A 148 4.55 4.41 6.99
C SER A 148 5.08 4.16 5.59
N SER A 149 4.88 5.12 4.70
CA SER A 149 5.39 5.06 3.34
C SER A 149 5.66 6.45 2.80
N PHE A 150 6.52 6.52 1.79
CA PHE A 150 6.76 7.74 1.02
C PHE A 150 6.45 7.47 -0.44
N ASN A 151 6.06 8.53 -1.14
CA ASN A 151 5.68 8.43 -2.55
C ASN A 151 6.18 9.63 -3.33
N TYR A 152 6.73 9.36 -4.50
CA TYR A 152 7.08 10.37 -5.50
C TYR A 152 6.04 10.34 -6.62
N THR A 153 5.60 11.50 -7.06
CA THR A 153 4.60 11.62 -8.14
C THR A 153 5.04 12.58 -9.20
N LEU A 154 4.75 12.22 -10.46
CA LEU A 154 4.75 13.14 -11.58
C LEU A 154 3.31 13.31 -12.02
N THR A 155 2.82 14.55 -12.01
CA THR A 155 1.42 14.86 -12.27
C THR A 155 1.31 15.83 -13.44
N TYR A 156 0.43 15.54 -14.39
CA TYR A 156 0.07 16.46 -15.45
C TYR A 156 -1.35 16.98 -15.23
N SER A 157 -1.52 18.30 -15.22
CA SER A 157 -2.82 18.95 -15.09
C SER A 157 -3.42 19.24 -16.46
N ILE A 158 -4.56 18.60 -16.76
CA ILE A 158 -5.27 18.82 -18.01
C ILE A 158 -6.19 20.03 -17.84
N PRO A 159 -5.98 21.16 -18.56
CA PRO A 159 -6.81 22.34 -18.45
C PRO A 159 -8.12 22.15 -19.22
N PHE A 160 -9.22 21.83 -18.52
CA PHE A 160 -10.55 21.83 -19.09
C PHE A 160 -11.16 23.23 -19.04
N ARG A 161 -11.51 23.79 -20.21
CA ARG A 161 -12.28 25.03 -20.32
C ARG A 161 -13.72 24.70 -20.66
N TRP A 162 -14.64 24.87 -19.71
CA TRP A 162 -16.06 24.86 -20.00
C TRP A 162 -16.42 26.20 -20.66
N LYS A 163 -16.81 26.18 -21.94
CA LYS A 163 -17.39 27.34 -22.56
C LYS A 163 -18.82 27.48 -22.01
N LYS A 164 -19.07 28.46 -21.13
CA LYS A 164 -20.44 28.83 -20.79
C LYS A 164 -21.12 29.31 -22.08
N SER A 165 -22.05 28.53 -22.59
CA SER A 165 -23.00 28.99 -23.60
C SER A 165 -23.85 30.05 -22.91
N LYS A 166 -23.88 31.26 -23.50
CA LYS A 166 -24.83 32.34 -23.11
C LYS A 166 -26.22 31.96 -23.54
#